data_af5708ec3cbc222ef633ccf8f8bc0a27
#
_entry.id   af5708ec3cbc222ef633ccf8f8bc0a27
#
_cell.length_a   1.000
_cell.length_b   1.000
_cell.length_c   1.000
_cell.angle_alpha   90.00
_cell.angle_beta   90.00
_cell.angle_gamma   90.00
#
_symmetry.space_group_name_H-M   'P 1'
#
loop_
_entity.id
_entity.type
_entity.pdbx_description
1 polymer ?
#
loop_
_entity_poly.entity_id
_entity_poly.type
_entity_poly.pdbx_seq_one_letter_code
_entity_poly.pdbx_strand_id
1 'polypeptide(L)'
;MDKGDRTYETTNVFYGKGITCRLSERGEEKNDFDNIEVNPDWAFEDFRSTEQWTHGYHRYPAKFLPNVVKKIIEEHSPENCNVIADLFAGCGTTLVEAKAHGKESIGTDINPVATLITKAKTTPIIPEKLEQAYSELVSLFINYNEGDYSNIQKHERLDHWFFPSEKKKIAFLFDLVRNFNTEDSIKNFFYVCISNILKNCSRWLQSSTKPQIDKSKTIPDPFNEFKRHCSKMMKSNKEFYNYLTREGYLNSQCKILLNDARHTSIESQSVDMIITSPPYVTSYEYADIHQLTAYWMDYISNMAEFREQFIGTSYSRNTSFEVKGCAQAQNIVNSLAEKNKHIARNVAQYFNDMQDVANEMARILAPNGRTCIVIGNTKIKDVHIKSAEVFFEFLQNVGLQKIDVIKRSIPHKLMPTLRDKKTGKFTKQDNPNCKKVYPNEYIIIMKK
;
A
#
# COMPACT_ATOMS: atom_id res chain seq x y z
N MET A 1 -46.10 -44.41 11.28
CA MET A 1 -45.94 -43.14 10.53
C MET A 1 -45.91 -42.05 11.58
N ASP A 2 -44.71 -41.73 12.00
CA ASP A 2 -44.55 -40.72 13.06
C ASP A 2 -43.38 -39.82 12.68
N LYS A 3 -43.69 -38.55 12.47
CA LYS A 3 -42.72 -37.52 12.12
C LYS A 3 -42.24 -36.89 13.42
N GLY A 4 -41.05 -37.32 13.87
CA GLY A 4 -40.42 -36.71 15.02
C GLY A 4 -39.91 -35.31 14.70
N ASP A 5 -40.50 -34.37 15.37
CA ASP A 5 -40.05 -32.97 15.48
C ASP A 5 -38.76 -32.93 16.32
N ARG A 6 -37.66 -32.48 15.76
CA ARG A 6 -36.43 -32.20 16.49
C ARG A 6 -36.35 -30.71 16.74
N THR A 7 -36.72 -30.30 17.91
CA THR A 7 -36.39 -28.96 18.46
C THR A 7 -34.91 -28.92 18.85
N TYR A 8 -34.17 -27.99 18.28
CA TYR A 8 -32.78 -27.70 18.68
C TYR A 8 -32.78 -26.56 19.70
N GLU A 9 -32.19 -26.81 20.84
CA GLU A 9 -31.92 -25.79 21.86
C GLU A 9 -30.78 -24.89 21.42
N THR A 10 -31.02 -23.58 21.49
CA THR A 10 -30.02 -22.55 21.26
C THR A 10 -29.20 -22.28 22.52
N THR A 11 -27.92 -22.60 22.52
CA THR A 11 -27.00 -22.22 23.59
C THR A 11 -26.48 -20.80 23.34
N ASN A 12 -26.86 -19.87 24.20
CA ASN A 12 -26.31 -18.51 24.22
C ASN A 12 -25.01 -18.49 25.03
N VAL A 13 -23.90 -18.13 24.40
CA VAL A 13 -22.63 -17.85 25.08
C VAL A 13 -22.49 -16.36 25.26
N PHE A 14 -22.53 -15.88 26.50
CA PHE A 14 -22.32 -14.47 26.84
C PHE A 14 -20.83 -14.19 27.02
N TYR A 15 -20.29 -13.31 26.24
CA TYR A 15 -19.03 -12.61 26.51
C TYR A 15 -19.32 -11.14 26.86
N GLY A 16 -18.70 -10.69 27.93
CA GLY A 16 -18.99 -9.46 28.66
C GLY A 16 -19.11 -8.20 27.80
N LYS A 17 -20.20 -7.49 28.05
CA LYS A 17 -20.64 -6.19 27.50
C LYS A 17 -20.70 -6.05 25.96
N GLY A 18 -21.80 -6.57 25.38
CA GLY A 18 -22.54 -5.74 24.41
C GLY A 18 -22.47 -6.11 22.96
N ILE A 19 -22.04 -7.30 22.54
CA ILE A 19 -22.31 -7.75 21.15
C ILE A 19 -22.69 -9.21 21.18
N THR A 20 -23.95 -9.51 20.85
CA THR A 20 -24.46 -10.90 20.67
C THR A 20 -24.19 -11.30 19.21
N CYS A 21 -23.17 -12.12 18.97
CA CYS A 21 -23.02 -12.80 17.69
C CYS A 21 -24.04 -13.97 17.62
N ARG A 22 -25.00 -13.89 16.71
CA ARG A 22 -25.79 -15.03 16.30
C ARG A 22 -25.02 -15.86 15.29
N LEU A 23 -24.54 -17.01 15.65
CA LEU A 23 -24.09 -18.04 14.71
C LEU A 23 -25.34 -18.64 14.05
N SER A 24 -25.60 -18.28 12.80
CA SER A 24 -26.65 -18.96 12.02
C SER A 24 -26.03 -20.18 11.34
N GLU A 25 -26.43 -21.36 11.76
CA GLU A 25 -26.31 -22.61 10.98
C GLU A 25 -27.26 -22.53 9.78
N ARG A 26 -26.95 -21.74 8.78
CA ARG A 26 -27.45 -21.96 7.44
C ARG A 26 -26.31 -22.57 6.64
N GLY A 27 -26.63 -23.69 5.97
CA GLY A 27 -25.71 -24.42 5.13
C GLY A 27 -24.86 -23.46 4.28
N GLU A 28 -23.55 -23.61 4.45
CA GLU A 28 -22.52 -22.79 3.84
C GLU A 28 -22.66 -22.89 2.31
N GLU A 29 -23.27 -21.93 1.66
CA GLU A 29 -22.79 -21.51 0.35
C GLU A 29 -21.40 -20.92 0.59
N LYS A 30 -20.36 -21.74 0.47
CA LYS A 30 -18.98 -21.30 0.52
C LYS A 30 -18.85 -20.19 -0.52
N ASN A 31 -18.53 -18.98 -0.07
CA ASN A 31 -18.16 -17.88 -0.91
C ASN A 31 -16.87 -18.27 -1.68
N ASP A 32 -17.02 -19.00 -2.77
CA ASP A 32 -15.92 -19.49 -3.60
C ASP A 32 -15.72 -18.52 -4.77
N PHE A 33 -14.76 -17.62 -4.62
CA PHE A 33 -14.40 -16.64 -5.65
C PHE A 33 -13.61 -17.28 -6.81
N ASP A 34 -13.19 -18.54 -6.68
CA ASP A 34 -12.48 -19.23 -7.76
C ASP A 34 -13.36 -19.40 -9.00
N ASN A 35 -14.68 -19.55 -8.82
CA ASN A 35 -15.66 -19.73 -9.89
C ASN A 35 -16.16 -18.43 -10.55
N ILE A 36 -15.77 -17.26 -10.03
CA ILE A 36 -16.09 -15.97 -10.67
C ILE A 36 -15.27 -15.86 -11.97
N GLU A 37 -15.95 -15.52 -13.08
CA GLU A 37 -15.29 -15.27 -14.34
C GLU A 37 -14.45 -13.99 -14.29
N VAL A 38 -13.34 -13.98 -15.03
CA VAL A 38 -12.49 -12.78 -15.13
C VAL A 38 -13.21 -11.75 -16.00
N ASN A 39 -13.43 -10.57 -15.42
CA ASN A 39 -14.00 -9.43 -16.15
C ASN A 39 -12.91 -8.72 -16.95
N PRO A 40 -12.92 -8.75 -18.29
CA PRO A 40 -11.90 -8.16 -19.15
C PRO A 40 -11.87 -6.62 -19.05
N ASP A 41 -13.00 -5.97 -18.78
CA ASP A 41 -13.12 -4.51 -18.71
C ASP A 41 -12.31 -3.90 -17.54
N TRP A 42 -11.86 -4.74 -16.61
CA TRP A 42 -11.03 -4.37 -15.47
C TRP A 42 -9.55 -4.77 -15.64
N ALA A 43 -9.15 -5.34 -16.76
CA ALA A 43 -7.76 -5.76 -17.02
C ALA A 43 -6.84 -4.57 -17.32
N PHE A 44 -7.29 -3.57 -18.07
CA PHE A 44 -6.50 -2.41 -18.53
C PHE A 44 -5.21 -2.83 -19.27
N GLU A 45 -5.33 -3.79 -20.17
CA GLU A 45 -4.17 -4.38 -20.90
C GLU A 45 -3.45 -3.36 -21.79
N ASP A 46 -4.19 -2.43 -22.39
CA ASP A 46 -3.66 -1.40 -23.29
C ASP A 46 -3.06 -0.19 -22.56
N PHE A 47 -3.09 -0.19 -21.23
CA PHE A 47 -2.63 0.94 -20.46
C PHE A 47 -1.09 1.02 -20.41
N ARG A 48 -0.53 1.99 -21.12
CA ARG A 48 0.92 2.14 -21.32
C ARG A 48 1.66 2.86 -20.20
N SER A 49 0.99 3.65 -19.37
CA SER A 49 1.65 4.43 -18.31
C SER A 49 0.82 4.56 -17.04
N THR A 50 1.43 4.23 -15.90
CA THR A 50 0.88 4.48 -14.56
C THR A 50 1.46 5.76 -13.95
N GLU A 51 2.05 6.63 -14.75
CA GLU A 51 2.83 7.79 -14.29
C GLU A 51 2.21 9.14 -14.67
N GLN A 52 0.95 9.14 -15.13
CA GLN A 52 0.21 10.38 -15.38
C GLN A 52 0.20 11.25 -14.11
N TRP A 53 0.26 12.57 -14.26
CA TRP A 53 0.28 13.54 -13.17
C TRP A 53 1.37 13.24 -12.14
N THR A 54 1.01 13.30 -10.86
CA THR A 54 1.94 13.09 -9.74
C THR A 54 2.18 11.62 -9.41
N HIS A 55 1.50 10.66 -10.07
CA HIS A 55 1.71 9.22 -9.84
C HIS A 55 3.15 8.77 -10.08
N GLY A 56 3.88 9.46 -10.93
CA GLY A 56 5.29 9.20 -11.26
C GLY A 56 6.33 9.81 -10.32
N TYR A 57 5.94 10.52 -9.25
CA TYR A 57 6.89 11.20 -8.33
C TYR A 57 7.85 10.25 -7.65
N HIS A 58 7.38 9.07 -7.30
CA HIS A 58 8.20 8.10 -6.58
C HIS A 58 7.93 6.67 -7.08
N ARG A 59 9.00 5.86 -7.18
CA ARG A 59 8.88 4.42 -7.44
C ARG A 59 8.34 3.73 -6.20
N TYR A 60 7.19 3.12 -6.33
CA TYR A 60 6.56 2.38 -5.23
C TYR A 60 6.17 0.99 -5.74
N PRO A 61 6.79 -0.10 -5.23
CA PRO A 61 6.44 -1.44 -5.64
C PRO A 61 5.00 -1.78 -5.27
N ALA A 62 4.33 -2.55 -6.13
CA ALA A 62 2.94 -2.96 -5.93
C ALA A 62 1.95 -1.80 -5.70
N LYS A 63 2.22 -0.63 -6.28
CA LYS A 63 1.28 0.49 -6.21
C LYS A 63 -0.04 0.14 -6.89
N PHE A 64 -1.12 0.67 -6.36
CA PHE A 64 -2.44 0.60 -6.96
C PHE A 64 -2.42 1.14 -8.40
N LEU A 65 -3.15 0.52 -9.30
CA LEU A 65 -3.27 1.00 -10.67
C LEU A 65 -4.25 2.18 -10.72
N PRO A 66 -3.83 3.39 -11.15
CA PRO A 66 -4.70 4.57 -11.17
C PRO A 66 -6.02 4.34 -11.90
N ASN A 67 -6.00 3.67 -13.05
CA ASN A 67 -7.20 3.37 -13.83
C ASN A 67 -8.23 2.49 -13.11
N VAL A 68 -7.77 1.59 -12.24
CA VAL A 68 -8.67 0.79 -11.40
C VAL A 68 -9.37 1.70 -10.40
N VAL A 69 -8.63 2.58 -9.72
CA VAL A 69 -9.20 3.52 -8.76
C VAL A 69 -10.15 4.49 -9.43
N LYS A 70 -9.75 5.07 -10.57
CA LYS A 70 -10.60 5.93 -11.39
C LYS A 70 -11.93 5.26 -11.71
N LYS A 71 -11.90 4.04 -12.27
CA LYS A 71 -13.10 3.29 -12.64
C LYS A 71 -13.97 2.95 -11.43
N ILE A 72 -13.35 2.63 -10.28
CA ILE A 72 -14.08 2.42 -9.02
C ILE A 72 -14.82 3.69 -8.60
N ILE A 73 -14.19 4.86 -8.67
CA ILE A 73 -14.84 6.14 -8.32
C ILE A 73 -16.00 6.41 -9.28
N GLU A 74 -15.79 6.24 -10.58
CA GLU A 74 -16.80 6.54 -11.60
C GLU A 74 -18.02 5.60 -11.54
N GLU A 75 -17.83 4.30 -11.28
CA GLU A 75 -18.90 3.31 -11.37
C GLU A 75 -19.53 2.94 -10.02
N HIS A 76 -18.78 3.11 -8.92
CA HIS A 76 -19.20 2.59 -7.62
C HIS A 76 -19.29 3.64 -6.51
N SER A 77 -19.11 4.93 -6.78
CA SER A 77 -19.38 5.96 -5.77
C SER A 77 -20.85 5.95 -5.35
N PRO A 78 -21.16 6.03 -4.06
CA PRO A 78 -22.55 6.25 -3.62
C PRO A 78 -23.07 7.61 -4.09
N GLU A 79 -24.39 7.78 -4.12
CA GLU A 79 -24.98 9.10 -4.33
C GLU A 79 -24.43 10.10 -3.30
N ASN A 80 -24.12 11.31 -3.74
CA ASN A 80 -23.56 12.37 -2.90
C ASN A 80 -22.22 12.01 -2.22
N CYS A 81 -21.44 11.07 -2.79
CA CYS A 81 -20.10 10.78 -2.31
C CYS A 81 -19.22 12.04 -2.33
N ASN A 82 -18.71 12.42 -1.18
CA ASN A 82 -17.85 13.59 -1.02
C ASN A 82 -16.46 13.21 -0.45
N VAL A 83 -16.42 12.32 0.53
CA VAL A 83 -15.21 11.93 1.25
C VAL A 83 -14.83 10.49 0.91
N ILE A 84 -13.64 10.33 0.32
CA ILE A 84 -13.04 9.01 0.00
C ILE A 84 -11.87 8.73 0.95
N ALA A 85 -11.82 7.55 1.57
CA ALA A 85 -10.72 7.14 2.42
C ALA A 85 -9.90 5.97 1.82
N ASP A 86 -8.60 5.96 2.13
CA ASP A 86 -7.71 4.82 1.90
C ASP A 86 -6.91 4.53 3.18
N LEU A 87 -7.19 3.37 3.81
CA LEU A 87 -6.56 2.98 5.07
C LEU A 87 -5.14 2.43 4.88
N PHE A 88 -4.75 2.13 3.65
CA PHE A 88 -3.42 1.67 3.26
C PHE A 88 -2.90 2.52 2.10
N ALA A 89 -2.83 3.84 2.33
CA ALA A 89 -2.62 4.83 1.28
C ALA A 89 -1.33 4.62 0.47
N GLY A 90 -0.31 4.00 1.05
CA GLY A 90 0.95 3.72 0.37
C GLY A 90 1.54 4.96 -0.30
N CYS A 91 1.60 4.94 -1.61
CA CYS A 91 2.05 6.10 -2.37
C CYS A 91 0.93 7.06 -2.82
N GLY A 92 -0.28 6.94 -2.26
CA GLY A 92 -1.37 7.90 -2.44
C GLY A 92 -2.13 7.82 -3.75
N THR A 93 -2.18 6.66 -4.42
CA THR A 93 -2.88 6.55 -5.70
C THR A 93 -4.37 6.89 -5.57
N THR A 94 -5.06 6.32 -4.57
CA THR A 94 -6.48 6.60 -4.31
C THR A 94 -6.72 8.09 -4.08
N LEU A 95 -5.84 8.75 -3.33
CA LEU A 95 -6.02 10.14 -2.95
C LEU A 95 -5.77 11.12 -4.12
N VAL A 96 -4.82 10.78 -4.99
CA VAL A 96 -4.58 11.54 -6.23
C VAL A 96 -5.80 11.43 -7.15
N GLU A 97 -6.35 10.22 -7.33
CA GLU A 97 -7.56 10.02 -8.14
C GLU A 97 -8.79 10.69 -7.51
N ALA A 98 -8.97 10.60 -6.18
CA ALA A 98 -10.06 11.29 -5.49
C ALA A 98 -10.00 12.80 -5.74
N LYS A 99 -8.82 13.42 -5.59
CA LYS A 99 -8.61 14.84 -5.89
C LYS A 99 -8.89 15.17 -7.35
N ALA A 100 -8.48 14.31 -8.29
CA ALA A 100 -8.74 14.48 -9.71
C ALA A 100 -10.24 14.39 -10.08
N HIS A 101 -11.07 13.84 -9.19
CA HIS A 101 -12.52 13.79 -9.32
C HIS A 101 -13.24 14.80 -8.41
N GLY A 102 -12.52 15.80 -7.88
CA GLY A 102 -13.10 16.85 -7.03
C GLY A 102 -13.57 16.37 -5.66
N LYS A 103 -13.12 15.18 -5.21
CA LYS A 103 -13.49 14.60 -3.92
C LYS A 103 -12.50 15.01 -2.83
N GLU A 104 -13.01 15.19 -1.62
CA GLU A 104 -12.16 15.21 -0.42
C GLU A 104 -11.61 13.81 -0.14
N SER A 105 -10.45 13.74 0.47
CA SER A 105 -9.87 12.44 0.76
C SER A 105 -9.10 12.39 2.06
N ILE A 106 -9.11 11.18 2.68
CA ILE A 106 -8.36 10.89 3.89
C ILE A 106 -7.53 9.63 3.63
N GLY A 107 -6.21 9.74 3.75
CA GLY A 107 -5.31 8.58 3.67
C GLY A 107 -4.63 8.29 4.99
N THR A 108 -4.46 7.02 5.32
CA THR A 108 -3.65 6.59 6.44
C THR A 108 -2.58 5.62 5.98
N ASP A 109 -1.41 5.69 6.58
CA ASP A 109 -0.37 4.68 6.44
C ASP A 109 0.50 4.67 7.70
N ILE A 110 0.99 3.50 8.08
CA ILE A 110 1.90 3.35 9.22
C ILE A 110 3.34 3.75 8.88
N ASN A 111 3.65 3.82 7.58
CA ASN A 111 4.97 4.15 7.06
C ASN A 111 5.12 5.67 6.84
N PRO A 112 5.98 6.36 7.61
CA PRO A 112 6.17 7.81 7.45
C PRO A 112 6.74 8.19 6.08
N VAL A 113 7.44 7.30 5.39
CA VAL A 113 7.89 7.54 4.01
C VAL A 113 6.71 7.52 3.04
N ALA A 114 5.76 6.61 3.23
CA ALA A 114 4.53 6.57 2.44
C ALA A 114 3.71 7.85 2.62
N THR A 115 3.54 8.30 3.87
CA THR A 115 2.81 9.56 4.15
C THR A 115 3.50 10.79 3.54
N LEU A 116 4.83 10.86 3.55
CA LEU A 116 5.60 11.92 2.89
C LEU A 116 5.35 11.92 1.37
N ILE A 117 5.44 10.75 0.73
CA ILE A 117 5.21 10.59 -0.71
C ILE A 117 3.78 11.03 -1.07
N THR A 118 2.81 10.57 -0.29
CA THR A 118 1.39 10.89 -0.50
C THR A 118 1.12 12.38 -0.35
N LYS A 119 1.65 13.03 0.69
CA LYS A 119 1.55 14.49 0.87
C LYS A 119 2.05 15.25 -0.35
N ALA A 120 3.26 14.92 -0.83
CA ALA A 120 3.82 15.61 -1.99
C ALA A 120 2.98 15.41 -3.26
N LYS A 121 2.41 14.21 -3.47
CA LYS A 121 1.60 13.91 -4.66
C LYS A 121 0.24 14.60 -4.65
N THR A 122 -0.37 14.76 -3.49
CA THR A 122 -1.73 15.31 -3.36
C THR A 122 -1.74 16.81 -3.11
N THR A 123 -0.58 17.43 -2.97
CA THR A 123 -0.43 18.88 -2.78
C THR A 123 0.17 19.51 -4.04
N PRO A 124 -0.65 19.89 -5.03
CA PRO A 124 -0.17 20.56 -6.23
C PRO A 124 0.38 21.94 -5.86
N ILE A 125 1.54 22.27 -6.41
CA ILE A 125 2.27 23.52 -6.15
C ILE A 125 2.12 24.42 -7.37
N ILE A 126 1.95 25.73 -7.15
CA ILE A 126 1.94 26.74 -8.23
C ILE A 126 3.22 26.57 -9.04
N PRO A 127 3.15 26.31 -10.36
CA PRO A 127 4.32 25.96 -11.17
C PRO A 127 5.45 27.01 -11.10
N GLU A 128 5.11 28.30 -11.13
CA GLU A 128 6.07 29.41 -11.12
C GLU A 128 6.81 29.48 -9.78
N LYS A 129 6.11 29.28 -8.66
CA LYS A 129 6.73 29.21 -7.32
C LYS A 129 7.70 28.03 -7.22
N LEU A 130 7.32 26.87 -7.76
CA LEU A 130 8.15 25.69 -7.73
C LEU A 130 9.39 25.85 -8.62
N GLU A 131 9.25 26.44 -9.81
CA GLU A 131 10.37 26.73 -10.72
C GLU A 131 11.36 27.71 -10.09
N GLN A 132 10.88 28.75 -9.41
CA GLN A 132 11.72 29.69 -8.66
C GLN A 132 12.47 28.98 -7.53
N ALA A 133 11.76 28.24 -6.68
CA ALA A 133 12.37 27.53 -5.56
C ALA A 133 13.40 26.49 -6.03
N TYR A 134 13.14 25.79 -7.14
CA TYR A 134 14.09 24.86 -7.74
C TYR A 134 15.35 25.59 -8.22
N SER A 135 15.21 26.72 -8.91
CA SER A 135 16.33 27.49 -9.42
C SER A 135 17.23 28.01 -8.29
N GLU A 136 16.61 28.53 -7.23
CA GLU A 136 17.31 28.97 -6.01
C GLU A 136 18.03 27.80 -5.34
N LEU A 137 17.34 26.67 -5.12
CA LEU A 137 17.94 25.49 -4.48
C LEU A 137 19.15 24.96 -5.28
N VAL A 138 19.02 24.85 -6.61
CA VAL A 138 20.10 24.33 -7.46
C VAL A 138 21.28 25.30 -7.54
N SER A 139 21.06 26.62 -7.47
CA SER A 139 22.15 27.60 -7.41
C SER A 139 23.04 27.42 -6.19
N LEU A 140 22.48 26.92 -5.08
CA LEU A 140 23.23 26.65 -3.85
C LEU A 140 24.12 25.39 -3.92
N PHE A 141 24.02 24.58 -4.99
CA PHE A 141 24.90 23.41 -5.15
C PHE A 141 26.38 23.80 -5.30
N ILE A 142 26.67 25.05 -5.72
CA ILE A 142 28.05 25.59 -5.77
C ILE A 142 28.69 25.63 -4.36
N ASN A 143 27.88 25.72 -3.31
CA ASN A 143 28.35 25.76 -1.93
C ASN A 143 28.74 24.39 -1.38
N TYR A 144 28.58 23.30 -2.15
CA TYR A 144 28.98 21.99 -1.70
C TYR A 144 30.48 21.91 -1.45
N ASN A 145 30.86 21.63 -0.22
CA ASN A 145 32.22 21.33 0.17
C ASN A 145 32.27 19.93 0.81
N GLU A 146 33.00 19.02 0.20
CA GLU A 146 33.11 17.63 0.67
C GLU A 146 33.64 17.52 2.09
N GLY A 147 34.51 18.44 2.51
CA GLY A 147 35.11 18.50 3.84
C GLY A 147 34.11 18.66 4.96
N ASP A 148 33.05 19.45 4.73
CA ASP A 148 32.01 19.74 5.72
C ASP A 148 31.18 18.49 6.06
N TYR A 149 31.19 17.48 5.20
CA TYR A 149 30.47 16.22 5.34
C TYR A 149 31.38 15.04 5.69
N SER A 150 32.60 15.28 6.19
CA SER A 150 33.56 14.22 6.54
C SER A 150 33.09 13.34 7.70
N ASN A 151 32.32 13.91 8.64
CA ASN A 151 31.87 13.26 9.88
C ASN A 151 30.33 13.18 9.96
N ILE A 152 29.68 12.68 8.89
CA ILE A 152 28.22 12.51 8.87
C ILE A 152 27.80 11.51 9.93
N GLN A 153 27.14 12.01 10.98
CA GLN A 153 26.52 11.17 12.00
C GLN A 153 25.13 10.74 11.54
N LYS A 154 25.06 9.63 10.85
CA LYS A 154 23.83 8.96 10.44
C LYS A 154 23.94 7.47 10.76
N HIS A 155 22.81 6.76 10.70
CA HIS A 155 22.76 5.34 11.01
C HIS A 155 23.79 4.55 10.19
N GLU A 156 24.56 3.64 10.81
CA GLU A 156 25.64 2.83 10.21
C GLU A 156 25.20 2.03 8.96
N ARG A 157 23.91 1.67 8.89
CA ARG A 157 23.33 1.00 7.70
C ARG A 157 23.50 1.81 6.42
N LEU A 158 23.62 3.13 6.49
CA LEU A 158 23.85 3.95 5.30
C LEU A 158 25.25 3.76 4.74
N ASP A 159 26.26 3.45 5.57
CA ASP A 159 27.61 3.11 5.11
C ASP A 159 27.65 1.79 4.34
N HIS A 160 26.75 0.87 4.66
CA HIS A 160 26.58 -0.37 3.89
C HIS A 160 26.04 -0.11 2.47
N TRP A 161 25.17 0.91 2.31
CA TRP A 161 24.47 1.19 1.05
C TRP A 161 25.13 2.20 0.15
N PHE A 162 25.87 3.16 0.70
CA PHE A 162 26.45 4.28 -0.06
C PHE A 162 27.97 4.27 0.03
N PHE A 163 28.63 4.61 -1.06
CA PHE A 163 30.04 4.98 -0.98
C PHE A 163 30.18 6.39 -0.33
N PRO A 164 31.36 6.71 0.23
CA PRO A 164 31.56 7.98 0.96
C PRO A 164 31.20 9.23 0.14
N SER A 165 31.54 9.27 -1.14
CA SER A 165 31.29 10.44 -2.02
C SER A 165 29.79 10.66 -2.22
N GLU A 166 29.03 9.62 -2.56
CA GLU A 166 27.57 9.70 -2.74
C GLU A 166 26.88 10.00 -1.43
N LYS A 167 27.31 9.39 -0.31
CA LYS A 167 26.76 9.63 1.02
C LYS A 167 26.89 11.12 1.41
N LYS A 168 28.04 11.75 1.17
CA LYS A 168 28.28 13.17 1.46
C LYS A 168 27.38 14.09 0.62
N LYS A 169 27.26 13.85 -0.67
CA LYS A 169 26.38 14.63 -1.57
C LYS A 169 24.91 14.49 -1.19
N ILE A 170 24.47 13.29 -0.80
CA ILE A 170 23.08 13.04 -0.34
C ILE A 170 22.84 13.76 0.99
N ALA A 171 23.79 13.72 1.93
CA ALA A 171 23.70 14.47 3.19
C ALA A 171 23.53 15.97 2.93
N PHE A 172 24.36 16.52 2.03
CA PHE A 172 24.22 17.91 1.61
C PHE A 172 22.85 18.23 1.05
N LEU A 173 22.29 17.39 0.17
CA LEU A 173 20.95 17.60 -0.38
C LEU A 173 19.87 17.61 0.72
N PHE A 174 19.93 16.71 1.69
CA PHE A 174 18.99 16.71 2.81
C PHE A 174 19.11 17.93 3.70
N ASP A 175 20.35 18.35 4.02
CA ASP A 175 20.60 19.54 4.84
C ASP A 175 20.20 20.82 4.11
N LEU A 176 20.48 20.89 2.80
CA LEU A 176 20.06 22.00 1.97
C LEU A 176 18.54 22.17 1.99
N VAL A 177 17.76 21.11 1.74
CA VAL A 177 16.29 21.17 1.78
C VAL A 177 15.77 21.46 3.20
N ARG A 178 16.40 20.92 4.24
CA ARG A 178 16.03 21.20 5.63
C ARG A 178 16.10 22.67 5.96
N ASN A 179 17.21 23.31 5.57
CA ASN A 179 17.51 24.71 5.88
C ASN A 179 16.97 25.71 4.82
N PHE A 180 16.39 25.20 3.73
CA PHE A 180 15.83 26.04 2.67
C PHE A 180 14.59 26.78 3.18
N ASN A 181 14.60 28.10 3.09
CA ASN A 181 13.50 28.94 3.55
C ASN A 181 12.36 28.95 2.52
N THR A 182 11.44 28.00 2.65
CA THR A 182 10.29 27.82 1.75
C THR A 182 9.14 27.10 2.44
N GLU A 183 7.99 27.02 1.78
CA GLU A 183 6.80 26.32 2.27
C GLU A 183 7.04 24.80 2.44
N ASP A 184 6.38 24.18 3.41
CA ASP A 184 6.51 22.72 3.65
C ASP A 184 6.10 21.87 2.44
N SER A 185 5.16 22.34 1.64
CA SER A 185 4.75 21.69 0.38
C SER A 185 5.93 21.53 -0.59
N ILE A 186 6.74 22.58 -0.74
CA ILE A 186 7.94 22.60 -1.59
C ILE A 186 9.05 21.74 -0.96
N LYS A 187 9.25 21.82 0.38
CA LYS A 187 10.19 20.92 1.05
C LYS A 187 9.83 19.45 0.86
N ASN A 188 8.57 19.09 1.04
CA ASN A 188 8.09 17.73 0.83
C ASN A 188 8.31 17.26 -0.61
N PHE A 189 8.10 18.12 -1.60
CA PHE A 189 8.39 17.84 -2.99
C PHE A 189 9.87 17.49 -3.21
N PHE A 190 10.80 18.29 -2.68
CA PHE A 190 12.23 18.04 -2.78
C PHE A 190 12.67 16.81 -2.00
N TYR A 191 12.13 16.56 -0.79
CA TYR A 191 12.41 15.34 -0.03
C TYR A 191 11.96 14.09 -0.79
N VAL A 192 10.80 14.12 -1.45
CA VAL A 192 10.35 12.99 -2.29
C VAL A 192 11.25 12.80 -3.50
N CYS A 193 11.75 13.89 -4.11
CA CYS A 193 12.74 13.82 -5.16
C CYS A 193 14.02 13.11 -4.68
N ILE A 194 14.59 13.52 -3.52
CA ILE A 194 15.77 12.88 -2.94
C ILE A 194 15.48 11.42 -2.62
N SER A 195 14.36 11.13 -1.96
CA SER A 195 13.93 9.77 -1.61
C SER A 195 13.91 8.83 -2.82
N ASN A 196 13.39 9.30 -3.96
CA ASN A 196 13.30 8.48 -5.17
C ASN A 196 14.65 8.15 -5.79
N ILE A 197 15.65 9.03 -5.66
CA ILE A 197 16.98 8.81 -6.23
C ILE A 197 17.90 7.96 -5.34
N LEU A 198 17.59 7.80 -4.03
CA LEU A 198 18.45 7.08 -3.09
C LEU A 198 18.83 5.70 -3.58
N LYS A 199 17.88 4.94 -4.11
CA LYS A 199 18.16 3.61 -4.64
C LYS A 199 19.08 3.66 -5.86
N ASN A 200 18.93 4.64 -6.75
CA ASN A 200 19.81 4.84 -7.90
C ASN A 200 21.23 5.15 -7.46
N CYS A 201 21.37 6.06 -6.49
CA CYS A 201 22.64 6.56 -5.97
C CYS A 201 23.25 5.65 -4.89
N SER A 202 22.71 4.46 -4.66
CA SER A 202 23.21 3.48 -3.71
C SER A 202 23.70 2.21 -4.41
N ARG A 203 24.36 1.33 -3.66
CA ARG A 203 24.80 -0.01 -4.10
C ARG A 203 23.65 -1.02 -4.23
N TRP A 204 22.41 -0.61 -3.97
CA TRP A 204 21.26 -1.51 -4.06
C TRP A 204 21.00 -1.95 -5.50
N LEU A 205 20.83 -3.27 -5.71
CA LEU A 205 20.50 -3.86 -7.01
C LEU A 205 19.17 -3.29 -7.55
N GLN A 206 19.23 -2.66 -8.72
CA GLN A 206 18.11 -1.88 -9.25
C GLN A 206 16.86 -2.72 -9.53
N SER A 207 17.03 -3.94 -9.99
CA SER A 207 15.94 -4.87 -10.32
C SER A 207 15.32 -5.56 -9.10
N SER A 208 15.95 -5.51 -7.91
CA SER A 208 15.48 -6.20 -6.71
C SER A 208 14.64 -5.29 -5.81
N THR A 209 13.48 -5.78 -5.36
CA THR A 209 12.71 -5.16 -4.29
C THR A 209 13.26 -5.49 -2.91
N LYS A 210 13.96 -6.63 -2.80
CA LYS A 210 14.65 -7.02 -1.56
C LYS A 210 16.00 -6.32 -1.45
N PRO A 211 16.44 -5.98 -0.23
CA PRO A 211 17.78 -5.42 0.00
C PRO A 211 18.86 -6.36 -0.50
N GLN A 212 19.56 -5.97 -1.55
CA GLN A 212 20.64 -6.75 -2.17
C GLN A 212 21.66 -5.80 -2.79
N ILE A 213 22.95 -6.02 -2.50
CA ILE A 213 24.04 -5.23 -3.09
C ILE A 213 24.34 -5.74 -4.50
N ASP A 214 24.46 -4.77 -5.41
CA ASP A 214 25.07 -4.95 -6.72
C ASP A 214 26.50 -4.41 -6.70
N LYS A 215 27.48 -5.32 -6.78
CA LYS A 215 28.91 -4.97 -6.75
C LYS A 215 29.40 -4.37 -8.07
N SER A 216 28.66 -4.58 -9.17
CA SER A 216 29.03 -4.13 -10.52
C SER A 216 28.33 -2.82 -10.91
N LYS A 217 27.45 -2.28 -10.05
CA LYS A 217 26.65 -1.12 -10.37
C LYS A 217 27.51 0.15 -10.48
N THR A 218 27.41 0.83 -11.61
CA THR A 218 27.89 2.21 -11.76
C THR A 218 26.90 3.14 -11.10
N ILE A 219 27.34 3.87 -10.10
CA ILE A 219 26.49 4.75 -9.32
C ILE A 219 26.53 6.16 -9.94
N PRO A 220 25.36 6.72 -10.31
CA PRO A 220 25.31 8.07 -10.88
C PRO A 220 25.53 9.14 -9.82
N ASP A 221 25.98 10.31 -10.27
CA ASP A 221 26.15 11.48 -9.41
C ASP A 221 24.80 11.93 -8.81
N PRO A 222 24.69 12.07 -7.47
CA PRO A 222 23.45 12.44 -6.81
C PRO A 222 22.87 13.80 -7.23
N PHE A 223 23.71 14.80 -7.55
CA PHE A 223 23.25 16.12 -7.98
C PHE A 223 22.60 16.07 -9.36
N ASN A 224 23.20 15.31 -10.28
CA ASN A 224 22.66 15.12 -11.61
C ASN A 224 21.35 14.31 -11.57
N GLU A 225 21.30 13.25 -10.76
CA GLU A 225 20.07 12.46 -10.58
C GLU A 225 18.96 13.29 -9.93
N PHE A 226 19.27 14.13 -8.95
CA PHE A 226 18.32 15.06 -8.36
C PHE A 226 17.74 16.01 -9.39
N LYS A 227 18.59 16.71 -10.16
CA LYS A 227 18.16 17.65 -11.21
C LYS A 227 17.25 16.95 -12.22
N ARG A 228 17.69 15.80 -12.73
CA ARG A 228 16.95 15.01 -13.72
C ARG A 228 15.56 14.61 -13.20
N HIS A 229 15.50 14.07 -11.98
CA HIS A 229 14.23 13.59 -11.41
C HIS A 229 13.33 14.75 -11.00
N CYS A 230 13.89 15.81 -10.44
CA CYS A 230 13.16 17.01 -10.07
C CYS A 230 12.48 17.66 -11.30
N SER A 231 13.19 17.79 -12.42
CA SER A 231 12.61 18.29 -13.67
C SER A 231 11.43 17.44 -14.16
N LYS A 232 11.52 16.11 -14.04
CA LYS A 232 10.40 15.20 -14.34
C LYS A 232 9.21 15.47 -13.41
N MET A 233 9.45 15.60 -12.11
CA MET A 233 8.41 15.86 -11.13
C MET A 233 7.75 17.23 -11.32
N MET A 234 8.51 18.26 -11.65
CA MET A 234 8.00 19.62 -11.94
C MET A 234 7.06 19.61 -13.14
N LYS A 235 7.42 18.91 -14.22
CA LYS A 235 6.53 18.72 -15.38
C LYS A 235 5.20 18.08 -14.97
N SER A 236 5.27 17.00 -14.20
CA SER A 236 4.08 16.29 -13.71
C SER A 236 3.25 17.16 -12.75
N ASN A 237 3.89 17.97 -11.90
CA ASN A 237 3.20 18.95 -11.06
C ASN A 237 2.40 19.95 -11.90
N LYS A 238 3.03 20.54 -12.93
CA LYS A 238 2.40 21.51 -13.83
C LYS A 238 1.20 20.92 -14.55
N GLU A 239 1.32 19.68 -15.05
CA GLU A 239 0.23 18.97 -15.70
C GLU A 239 -0.95 18.75 -14.74
N PHE A 240 -0.69 18.33 -13.50
CA PHE A 240 -1.72 18.09 -12.50
C PHE A 240 -2.35 19.40 -11.98
N TYR A 241 -1.54 20.40 -11.68
CA TYR A 241 -2.00 21.72 -11.27
C TYR A 241 -2.94 22.33 -12.31
N ASN A 242 -2.56 22.32 -13.59
CA ASN A 242 -3.35 22.86 -14.68
C ASN A 242 -4.67 22.07 -14.87
N TYR A 243 -4.62 20.74 -14.75
CA TYR A 243 -5.80 19.90 -14.79
C TYR A 243 -6.78 20.30 -13.68
N LEU A 244 -6.32 20.32 -12.43
CA LEU A 244 -7.17 20.64 -11.28
C LEU A 244 -7.73 22.07 -11.35
N THR A 245 -6.97 23.03 -11.86
CA THR A 245 -7.42 24.41 -12.05
C THR A 245 -8.53 24.47 -13.08
N ARG A 246 -8.37 23.79 -14.22
CA ARG A 246 -9.37 23.75 -15.29
C ARG A 246 -10.68 23.11 -14.82
N GLU A 247 -10.60 22.02 -14.06
CA GLU A 247 -11.78 21.30 -13.54
C GLU A 247 -12.38 21.95 -12.29
N GLY A 248 -11.73 22.95 -11.69
CA GLY A 248 -12.19 23.59 -10.44
C GLY A 248 -11.92 22.77 -9.18
N TYR A 249 -11.02 21.76 -9.23
CA TYR A 249 -10.78 20.80 -8.14
C TYR A 249 -9.55 21.12 -7.29
N LEU A 250 -8.89 22.24 -7.54
CA LEU A 250 -7.64 22.58 -6.87
C LEU A 250 -7.77 22.61 -5.33
N ASN A 251 -8.93 23.06 -4.83
CA ASN A 251 -9.19 23.22 -3.41
C ASN A 251 -9.71 21.96 -2.71
N SER A 252 -9.93 20.85 -3.41
CA SER A 252 -10.33 19.59 -2.78
C SER A 252 -9.31 19.17 -1.73
N GLN A 253 -9.77 18.99 -0.48
CA GLN A 253 -8.90 18.73 0.65
C GLN A 253 -8.38 17.28 0.61
N CYS A 254 -7.13 17.10 1.03
CA CYS A 254 -6.53 15.77 1.20
C CYS A 254 -5.82 15.72 2.56
N LYS A 255 -6.34 14.92 3.49
CA LYS A 255 -5.78 14.72 4.82
C LYS A 255 -4.96 13.43 4.84
N ILE A 256 -3.69 13.52 5.23
CA ILE A 256 -2.79 12.37 5.34
C ILE A 256 -2.40 12.18 6.79
N LEU A 257 -2.63 10.98 7.32
CA LEU A 257 -2.41 10.62 8.71
C LEU A 257 -1.36 9.51 8.81
N LEU A 258 -0.42 9.65 9.73
CA LEU A 258 0.48 8.57 10.14
C LEU A 258 -0.27 7.76 11.20
N ASN A 259 -1.02 6.76 10.77
CA ASN A 259 -1.87 5.94 11.62
C ASN A 259 -1.77 4.46 11.26
N ASP A 260 -2.13 3.63 12.23
CA ASP A 260 -2.37 2.21 12.02
C ASP A 260 -3.79 1.99 11.49
N ALA A 261 -3.93 1.23 10.41
CA ALA A 261 -5.22 0.92 9.77
C ALA A 261 -6.19 0.13 10.68
N ARG A 262 -5.67 -0.51 11.73
CA ARG A 262 -6.47 -1.23 12.74
C ARG A 262 -7.20 -0.28 13.70
N HIS A 263 -6.66 0.93 13.89
CA HIS A 263 -7.17 1.95 14.83
C HIS A 263 -6.80 3.35 14.33
N THR A 264 -7.59 3.91 13.46
CA THR A 264 -7.33 5.25 12.91
C THR A 264 -7.91 6.36 13.78
N SER A 265 -7.40 7.58 13.60
CA SER A 265 -7.98 8.79 14.20
C SER A 265 -9.09 9.42 13.33
N ILE A 266 -9.60 8.69 12.34
CA ILE A 266 -10.73 9.13 11.50
C ILE A 266 -12.02 9.06 12.33
N GLU A 267 -12.85 10.07 12.23
CA GLU A 267 -14.13 10.13 12.95
C GLU A 267 -15.08 9.02 12.49
N SER A 268 -15.90 8.54 13.42
CA SER A 268 -16.91 7.52 13.09
C SER A 268 -17.93 8.09 12.12
N GLN A 269 -18.33 7.27 11.13
CA GLN A 269 -19.37 7.60 10.15
C GLN A 269 -19.10 8.89 9.34
N SER A 270 -17.82 9.20 9.09
CA SER A 270 -17.39 10.42 8.39
C SER A 270 -16.92 10.18 6.95
N VAL A 271 -16.92 8.93 6.48
CA VAL A 271 -16.38 8.55 5.17
C VAL A 271 -17.50 7.95 4.32
N ASP A 272 -17.70 8.48 3.11
CA ASP A 272 -18.73 8.00 2.19
C ASP A 272 -18.27 6.76 1.40
N MET A 273 -16.96 6.67 1.12
CA MET A 273 -16.40 5.57 0.35
C MET A 273 -14.99 5.23 0.82
N ILE A 274 -14.71 3.94 0.97
CA ILE A 274 -13.37 3.43 1.21
C ILE A 274 -12.89 2.72 -0.05
N ILE A 275 -11.76 3.16 -0.60
CA ILE A 275 -11.09 2.50 -1.71
C ILE A 275 -9.67 2.18 -1.26
N THR A 276 -9.33 0.90 -1.14
CA THR A 276 -8.03 0.51 -0.62
C THR A 276 -7.56 -0.84 -1.15
N SER A 277 -6.24 -1.05 -1.14
CA SER A 277 -5.61 -2.35 -1.40
C SER A 277 -4.74 -2.71 -0.20
N PRO A 278 -5.24 -3.55 0.71
CA PRO A 278 -4.49 -3.94 1.91
C PRO A 278 -3.23 -4.74 1.54
N PRO A 279 -2.24 -4.82 2.46
CA PRO A 279 -1.07 -5.64 2.24
C PRO A 279 -1.46 -7.11 2.07
N TYR A 280 -0.80 -7.82 1.14
CA TYR A 280 -1.01 -9.25 0.96
C TYR A 280 -0.12 -10.02 1.93
N VAL A 281 -0.65 -11.10 2.47
CA VAL A 281 0.05 -11.91 3.47
C VAL A 281 1.44 -12.36 2.98
N THR A 282 2.48 -12.06 3.71
CA THR A 282 3.89 -12.41 3.47
C THR A 282 4.44 -12.06 2.07
N SER A 283 3.83 -11.12 1.34
CA SER A 283 4.21 -10.82 -0.05
C SER A 283 5.35 -9.82 -0.16
N TYR A 284 5.32 -8.74 0.63
CA TYR A 284 6.31 -7.66 0.62
C TYR A 284 6.65 -7.22 2.03
N GLU A 285 7.94 -7.02 2.29
CA GLU A 285 8.40 -6.31 3.48
C GLU A 285 8.48 -4.80 3.13
N TYR A 286 7.36 -4.10 3.28
CA TYR A 286 7.27 -2.67 2.94
C TYR A 286 8.24 -1.81 3.75
N ALA A 287 8.54 -2.19 4.99
CA ALA A 287 9.56 -1.56 5.81
C ALA A 287 10.93 -1.57 5.10
N ASP A 288 11.34 -2.70 4.53
CA ASP A 288 12.64 -2.85 3.87
C ASP A 288 12.77 -2.00 2.60
N ILE A 289 11.67 -1.84 1.86
CA ILE A 289 11.68 -1.10 0.59
C ILE A 289 12.06 0.37 0.81
N HIS A 290 11.61 0.97 1.90
CA HIS A 290 11.80 2.38 2.21
C HIS A 290 12.91 2.66 3.23
N GLN A 291 13.68 1.64 3.63
CA GLN A 291 14.68 1.77 4.70
C GLN A 291 15.70 2.90 4.45
N LEU A 292 16.12 3.13 3.18
CA LEU A 292 17.08 4.19 2.88
C LEU A 292 16.53 5.56 3.27
N THR A 293 15.31 5.87 2.82
CA THR A 293 14.65 7.13 3.15
C THR A 293 14.36 7.22 4.64
N ALA A 294 13.89 6.13 5.25
CA ALA A 294 13.55 6.11 6.67
C ALA A 294 14.77 6.40 7.55
N TYR A 295 15.95 5.86 7.21
CA TYR A 295 17.19 6.19 7.92
C TYR A 295 17.70 7.62 7.62
N TRP A 296 17.61 8.10 6.38
CA TRP A 296 18.04 9.46 6.03
C TRP A 296 17.19 10.54 6.69
N MET A 297 15.90 10.28 6.85
CA MET A 297 14.95 11.21 7.47
C MET A 297 14.85 11.03 9.00
N ASP A 298 15.63 10.12 9.58
CA ASP A 298 15.60 9.79 11.02
C ASP A 298 14.20 9.31 11.49
N TYR A 299 13.41 8.70 10.59
CA TYR A 299 12.10 8.16 10.94
C TYR A 299 12.16 6.88 11.75
N ILE A 300 13.28 6.15 11.65
CA ILE A 300 13.51 4.90 12.35
C ILE A 300 14.92 4.85 12.96
N SER A 301 15.02 4.25 14.13
CA SER A 301 16.29 3.88 14.77
C SER A 301 16.54 2.37 14.69
N ASN A 302 15.47 1.56 14.72
CA ASN A 302 15.52 0.10 14.72
C ASN A 302 14.62 -0.51 13.65
N MET A 303 15.23 -1.18 12.69
CA MET A 303 14.51 -1.82 11.57
C MET A 303 13.65 -3.00 12.00
N ALA A 304 14.05 -3.75 13.06
CA ALA A 304 13.27 -4.88 13.53
C ALA A 304 11.95 -4.42 14.13
N GLU A 305 11.98 -3.41 14.99
CA GLU A 305 10.78 -2.80 15.57
C GLU A 305 9.89 -2.17 14.52
N PHE A 306 10.48 -1.56 13.49
CA PHE A 306 9.71 -0.98 12.40
C PHE A 306 8.97 -2.04 11.60
N ARG A 307 9.61 -3.19 11.28
CA ARG A 307 8.97 -4.30 10.57
C ARG A 307 7.78 -4.90 11.31
N GLU A 308 7.88 -5.03 12.62
CA GLU A 308 6.84 -5.63 13.47
C GLU A 308 5.51 -4.87 13.45
N GLN A 309 5.53 -3.58 13.12
CA GLN A 309 4.33 -2.75 13.05
C GLN A 309 3.44 -3.07 11.84
N PHE A 310 4.01 -3.64 10.78
CA PHE A 310 3.31 -3.83 9.51
C PHE A 310 2.42 -5.07 9.51
N ILE A 311 1.17 -4.91 9.07
CA ILE A 311 0.25 -6.02 8.81
C ILE A 311 0.85 -6.90 7.71
N GLY A 312 0.82 -8.22 7.91
CA GLY A 312 1.34 -9.18 6.94
C GLY A 312 2.86 -9.36 6.92
N THR A 313 3.58 -8.76 7.88
CA THR A 313 5.03 -8.98 8.03
C THR A 313 5.37 -10.43 8.33
N SER A 314 6.52 -10.89 7.85
CA SER A 314 7.09 -12.20 8.22
C SER A 314 7.84 -12.17 9.57
N TYR A 315 7.94 -11.01 10.22
CA TYR A 315 8.63 -10.80 11.49
C TYR A 315 7.70 -10.71 12.70
N SER A 316 6.44 -11.17 12.56
CA SER A 316 5.48 -11.19 13.67
C SER A 316 5.98 -11.99 14.86
N ARG A 317 5.78 -11.47 16.09
CA ARG A 317 6.05 -12.14 17.36
C ARG A 317 4.88 -13.00 17.84
N ASN A 318 3.84 -13.14 17.04
CA ASN A 318 2.68 -13.95 17.42
C ASN A 318 3.05 -15.40 17.70
N THR A 319 2.54 -15.95 18.79
CA THR A 319 2.72 -17.36 19.19
C THR A 319 1.46 -18.20 18.99
N SER A 320 0.30 -17.55 18.78
CA SER A 320 -1.01 -18.21 18.61
C SER A 320 -1.26 -18.67 17.16
N PHE A 321 -2.06 -19.71 17.03
CA PHE A 321 -2.65 -20.19 15.77
C PHE A 321 -4.14 -19.83 15.67
N GLU A 322 -4.69 -19.15 16.66
CA GLU A 322 -6.11 -18.87 16.74
C GLU A 322 -6.46 -17.69 15.81
N VAL A 323 -7.50 -17.89 15.01
CA VAL A 323 -8.17 -16.85 14.24
C VAL A 323 -9.60 -16.74 14.70
N LYS A 324 -10.00 -15.55 15.13
CA LYS A 324 -11.34 -15.30 15.65
C LYS A 324 -12.34 -15.08 14.51
N GLY A 325 -13.57 -15.58 14.70
CA GLY A 325 -14.73 -15.17 13.91
C GLY A 325 -14.78 -15.67 12.45
N CYS A 326 -13.85 -16.54 11.99
CA CYS A 326 -13.88 -17.09 10.64
C CYS A 326 -13.33 -18.52 10.61
N ALA A 327 -14.21 -19.50 10.39
CA ALA A 327 -13.84 -20.91 10.32
C ALA A 327 -12.92 -21.20 9.11
N GLN A 328 -13.14 -20.55 7.98
CA GLN A 328 -12.30 -20.71 6.80
C GLN A 328 -10.86 -20.25 7.07
N ALA A 329 -10.65 -19.11 7.72
CA ALA A 329 -9.34 -18.63 8.11
C ALA A 329 -8.64 -19.60 9.07
N GLN A 330 -9.37 -20.13 10.07
CA GLN A 330 -8.83 -21.11 11.01
C GLN A 330 -8.40 -22.41 10.30
N ASN A 331 -9.18 -22.91 9.34
CA ASN A 331 -8.84 -24.10 8.56
C ASN A 331 -7.56 -23.89 7.70
N ILE A 332 -7.40 -22.70 7.12
CA ILE A 332 -6.18 -22.33 6.40
C ILE A 332 -4.96 -22.37 7.34
N VAL A 333 -5.08 -21.76 8.52
CA VAL A 333 -4.00 -21.74 9.53
C VAL A 333 -3.65 -23.14 10.01
N ASN A 334 -4.64 -23.99 10.29
CA ASN A 334 -4.43 -25.39 10.70
C ASN A 334 -3.66 -26.17 9.61
N SER A 335 -4.08 -26.06 8.35
CA SER A 335 -3.40 -26.71 7.22
C SER A 335 -1.95 -26.22 7.02
N LEU A 336 -1.68 -24.94 7.33
CA LEU A 336 -0.32 -24.41 7.32
C LEU A 336 0.50 -24.89 8.51
N ALA A 337 -0.11 -25.05 9.70
CA ALA A 337 0.59 -25.47 10.91
C ALA A 337 1.16 -26.89 10.79
N GLU A 338 0.49 -27.77 10.07
CA GLU A 338 1.00 -29.10 9.73
C GLU A 338 2.29 -29.05 8.88
N LYS A 339 2.44 -27.99 8.05
CA LYS A 339 3.58 -27.85 7.13
C LYS A 339 4.66 -26.95 7.69
N ASN A 340 4.30 -25.86 8.34
CA ASN A 340 5.23 -24.87 8.90
C ASN A 340 4.57 -24.00 9.97
N LYS A 341 4.86 -24.27 11.23
CA LYS A 341 4.30 -23.56 12.39
C LYS A 341 4.60 -22.06 12.40
N HIS A 342 5.79 -21.64 11.94
CA HIS A 342 6.13 -20.20 11.92
C HIS A 342 5.27 -19.44 10.90
N ILE A 343 5.13 -19.98 9.70
CA ILE A 343 4.27 -19.36 8.66
C ILE A 343 2.81 -19.35 9.10
N ALA A 344 2.34 -20.43 9.73
CA ALA A 344 0.96 -20.49 10.22
C ALA A 344 0.66 -19.40 11.25
N ARG A 345 1.58 -19.10 12.18
CA ARG A 345 1.45 -18.01 13.14
C ARG A 345 1.39 -16.64 12.48
N ASN A 346 2.24 -16.40 11.48
CA ASN A 346 2.24 -15.13 10.73
C ASN A 346 0.93 -14.94 9.96
N VAL A 347 0.36 -16.02 9.39
CA VAL A 347 -0.92 -15.97 8.69
C VAL A 347 -2.08 -15.79 9.67
N ALA A 348 -2.03 -16.42 10.84
CA ALA A 348 -3.04 -16.21 11.89
C ALA A 348 -3.05 -14.75 12.36
N GLN A 349 -1.87 -14.17 12.61
CA GLN A 349 -1.76 -12.75 12.96
C GLN A 349 -2.32 -11.84 11.86
N TYR A 350 -1.95 -12.10 10.59
CA TYR A 350 -2.48 -11.35 9.46
C TYR A 350 -4.00 -11.36 9.41
N PHE A 351 -4.64 -12.50 9.61
CA PHE A 351 -6.10 -12.60 9.60
C PHE A 351 -6.73 -11.84 10.78
N ASN A 352 -6.16 -11.95 11.98
CA ASN A 352 -6.64 -11.18 13.13
C ASN A 352 -6.48 -9.67 12.90
N ASP A 353 -5.35 -9.23 12.38
CA ASP A 353 -5.11 -7.81 12.01
C ASP A 353 -6.15 -7.33 10.98
N MET A 354 -6.45 -8.17 9.96
CA MET A 354 -7.44 -7.81 8.93
C MET A 354 -8.88 -7.80 9.47
N GLN A 355 -9.17 -8.58 10.49
CA GLN A 355 -10.45 -8.47 11.19
C GLN A 355 -10.58 -7.13 11.93
N ASP A 356 -9.52 -6.67 12.60
CA ASP A 356 -9.51 -5.37 13.25
C ASP A 356 -9.66 -4.24 12.22
N VAL A 357 -9.03 -4.35 11.05
CA VAL A 357 -9.21 -3.43 9.91
C VAL A 357 -10.67 -3.43 9.44
N ALA A 358 -11.33 -4.58 9.34
CA ALA A 358 -12.75 -4.63 8.96
C ALA A 358 -13.64 -3.91 9.98
N ASN A 359 -13.38 -4.08 11.28
CA ASN A 359 -14.05 -3.35 12.34
C ASN A 359 -13.87 -1.82 12.18
N GLU A 360 -12.65 -1.38 11.90
CA GLU A 360 -12.31 0.03 11.71
C GLU A 360 -12.99 0.61 10.46
N MET A 361 -12.99 -0.12 9.34
CA MET A 361 -13.72 0.27 8.13
C MET A 361 -15.21 0.45 8.42
N ALA A 362 -15.83 -0.48 9.13
CA ALA A 362 -17.25 -0.37 9.50
C ALA A 362 -17.52 0.82 10.43
N ARG A 363 -16.57 1.15 11.33
CA ARG A 363 -16.69 2.29 12.25
C ARG A 363 -16.69 3.63 11.50
N ILE A 364 -15.72 3.83 10.59
CA ILE A 364 -15.53 5.13 9.91
C ILE A 364 -16.52 5.35 8.76
N LEU A 365 -17.04 4.28 8.15
CA LEU A 365 -17.96 4.35 7.02
C LEU A 365 -19.31 4.94 7.45
N ALA A 366 -19.80 5.91 6.71
CA ALA A 366 -21.11 6.53 6.91
C ALA A 366 -22.25 5.53 6.57
N PRO A 367 -23.47 5.73 7.07
CA PRO A 367 -24.64 4.98 6.62
C PRO A 367 -24.81 5.07 5.09
N ASN A 368 -25.08 3.94 4.44
CA ASN A 368 -25.12 3.82 2.98
C ASN A 368 -23.77 4.01 2.26
N GLY A 369 -22.67 4.23 2.98
CA GLY A 369 -21.34 4.29 2.43
C GLY A 369 -20.91 2.96 1.81
N ARG A 370 -19.88 2.98 0.94
CA ARG A 370 -19.38 1.82 0.21
C ARG A 370 -17.92 1.54 0.51
N THR A 371 -17.55 0.26 0.50
CA THR A 371 -16.15 -0.16 0.48
C THR A 371 -15.84 -0.84 -0.85
N CYS A 372 -14.68 -0.52 -1.43
CA CYS A 372 -14.13 -1.17 -2.61
C CYS A 372 -12.70 -1.62 -2.29
N ILE A 373 -12.54 -2.92 -2.07
CA ILE A 373 -11.30 -3.51 -1.59
C ILE A 373 -10.66 -4.31 -2.71
N VAL A 374 -9.42 -3.98 -3.08
CA VAL A 374 -8.67 -4.75 -4.08
C VAL A 374 -7.68 -5.65 -3.38
N ILE A 375 -7.91 -6.96 -3.46
CA ILE A 375 -7.15 -7.97 -2.74
C ILE A 375 -6.97 -9.24 -3.58
N GLY A 376 -5.81 -9.88 -3.46
CA GLY A 376 -5.50 -11.13 -4.16
C GLY A 376 -5.35 -12.31 -3.23
N ASN A 377 -5.67 -13.50 -3.76
CA ASN A 377 -5.38 -14.77 -3.10
C ASN A 377 -3.94 -15.19 -3.37
N THR A 378 -3.36 -15.99 -2.47
CA THR A 378 -1.99 -16.49 -2.61
C THR A 378 -1.91 -17.98 -2.29
N LYS A 379 -0.74 -18.58 -2.57
CA LYS A 379 -0.46 -19.98 -2.22
C LYS A 379 0.88 -20.06 -1.50
N ILE A 380 0.87 -20.60 -0.28
CA ILE A 380 2.05 -20.73 0.57
C ILE A 380 2.18 -22.19 0.99
N LYS A 381 3.35 -22.83 0.74
CA LYS A 381 3.57 -24.25 1.07
C LYS A 381 2.44 -25.18 0.58
N ASP A 382 1.96 -24.94 -0.64
CA ASP A 382 0.84 -25.67 -1.25
C ASP A 382 -0.51 -25.57 -0.53
N VAL A 383 -0.66 -24.63 0.40
CA VAL A 383 -1.95 -24.22 0.98
C VAL A 383 -2.44 -22.97 0.28
N HIS A 384 -3.68 -22.98 -0.19
CA HIS A 384 -4.34 -21.80 -0.75
C HIS A 384 -4.76 -20.87 0.38
N ILE A 385 -4.25 -19.65 0.36
CA ILE A 385 -4.60 -18.60 1.28
C ILE A 385 -5.64 -17.73 0.60
N LYS A 386 -6.89 -18.00 0.91
CA LYS A 386 -8.07 -17.32 0.33
C LYS A 386 -8.32 -16.00 1.04
N SER A 387 -7.36 -15.07 0.95
CA SER A 387 -7.42 -13.78 1.65
C SER A 387 -8.63 -12.95 1.26
N ALA A 388 -9.05 -13.01 -0.01
CA ALA A 388 -10.20 -12.26 -0.52
C ALA A 388 -11.51 -12.77 0.13
N GLU A 389 -11.73 -14.07 0.14
CA GLU A 389 -12.92 -14.70 0.73
C GLU A 389 -12.97 -14.51 2.25
N VAL A 390 -11.83 -14.66 2.93
CA VAL A 390 -11.73 -14.45 4.39
C VAL A 390 -12.02 -12.98 4.73
N PHE A 391 -11.45 -12.03 3.99
CA PHE A 391 -11.70 -10.62 4.27
C PHE A 391 -13.15 -10.20 3.95
N PHE A 392 -13.72 -10.78 2.90
CA PHE A 392 -15.14 -10.62 2.60
C PHE A 392 -16.03 -11.09 3.77
N GLU A 393 -15.72 -12.26 4.36
CA GLU A 393 -16.44 -12.78 5.54
C GLU A 393 -16.29 -11.83 6.74
N PHE A 394 -15.10 -11.29 7.01
CA PHE A 394 -14.90 -10.28 8.06
C PHE A 394 -15.75 -9.03 7.84
N LEU A 395 -15.86 -8.55 6.62
CA LEU A 395 -16.69 -7.38 6.28
C LEU A 395 -18.18 -7.70 6.48
N GLN A 396 -18.63 -8.92 6.15
CA GLN A 396 -20.00 -9.36 6.44
C GLN A 396 -20.26 -9.45 7.95
N ASN A 397 -19.33 -9.98 8.72
CA ASN A 397 -19.46 -10.12 10.17
C ASN A 397 -19.58 -8.78 10.90
N VAL A 398 -19.04 -7.70 10.34
CA VAL A 398 -19.19 -6.33 10.86
C VAL A 398 -20.41 -5.59 10.29
N GLY A 399 -21.29 -6.29 9.56
CA GLY A 399 -22.59 -5.79 9.12
C GLY A 399 -22.63 -5.20 7.71
N LEU A 400 -21.54 -5.29 6.94
CA LEU A 400 -21.55 -4.81 5.55
C LEU A 400 -22.25 -5.83 4.64
N GLN A 401 -23.01 -5.32 3.67
CA GLN A 401 -23.75 -6.11 2.71
C GLN A 401 -23.03 -6.15 1.37
N LYS A 402 -22.98 -7.32 0.74
CA LYS A 402 -22.39 -7.51 -0.60
C LYS A 402 -23.15 -6.70 -1.64
N ILE A 403 -22.44 -5.94 -2.46
CA ILE A 403 -22.93 -5.40 -3.72
C ILE A 403 -22.42 -6.29 -4.86
N ASP A 404 -21.09 -6.43 -5.00
CA ASP A 404 -20.46 -7.18 -6.08
C ASP A 404 -19.10 -7.73 -5.68
N VAL A 405 -18.59 -8.69 -6.44
CA VAL A 405 -17.21 -9.17 -6.41
C VAL A 405 -16.73 -9.36 -7.83
N ILE A 406 -15.81 -8.51 -8.26
CA ILE A 406 -15.25 -8.50 -9.60
C ILE A 406 -13.89 -9.19 -9.59
N LYS A 407 -13.70 -10.21 -10.43
CA LYS A 407 -12.38 -10.84 -10.63
C LYS A 407 -11.72 -10.23 -11.85
N ARG A 408 -10.49 -9.72 -11.68
CA ARG A 408 -9.72 -9.11 -12.77
C ARG A 408 -8.37 -9.79 -12.98
N SER A 409 -7.89 -9.77 -14.21
CA SER A 409 -6.51 -10.16 -14.52
C SER A 409 -5.54 -9.00 -14.20
N ILE A 410 -4.28 -9.36 -13.88
CA ILE A 410 -3.19 -8.40 -13.68
C ILE A 410 -2.21 -8.56 -14.86
N PRO A 411 -2.35 -7.77 -15.95
CA PRO A 411 -1.57 -7.98 -17.16
C PRO A 411 -0.09 -7.62 -17.00
N HIS A 412 0.21 -6.52 -16.31
CA HIS A 412 1.56 -5.96 -16.19
C HIS A 412 2.07 -6.00 -14.76
N LYS A 413 2.69 -7.12 -14.36
CA LYS A 413 3.39 -7.19 -13.07
C LYS A 413 4.86 -6.82 -13.24
N LEU A 414 5.33 -5.88 -12.41
CA LEU A 414 6.76 -5.57 -12.29
C LEU A 414 7.55 -6.73 -11.67
N MET A 415 6.87 -7.69 -11.03
CA MET A 415 7.48 -8.89 -10.43
C MET A 415 7.43 -10.08 -11.37
N PRO A 416 8.43 -10.97 -11.30
CA PRO A 416 8.36 -12.23 -12.03
C PRO A 416 7.06 -12.99 -11.74
N THR A 417 6.30 -13.26 -12.79
CA THR A 417 4.99 -13.93 -12.70
C THR A 417 5.07 -15.43 -12.84
N LEU A 418 6.24 -15.95 -13.17
CA LEU A 418 6.46 -17.37 -13.45
C LEU A 418 7.29 -18.02 -12.36
N ARG A 419 6.81 -19.14 -11.82
CA ARG A 419 7.55 -20.00 -10.90
C ARG A 419 7.70 -21.40 -11.50
N ASP A 420 8.83 -22.03 -11.24
CA ASP A 420 9.05 -23.44 -11.50
C ASP A 420 8.19 -24.28 -10.54
N LYS A 421 7.39 -25.20 -11.08
CA LYS A 421 6.47 -26.05 -10.28
C LYS A 421 7.20 -26.98 -9.32
N LYS A 422 8.44 -27.39 -9.65
CA LYS A 422 9.22 -28.36 -8.84
C LYS A 422 9.97 -27.65 -7.72
N THR A 423 10.62 -26.52 -8.02
CA THR A 423 11.50 -25.84 -7.06
C THR A 423 10.81 -24.70 -6.32
N GLY A 424 9.65 -24.21 -6.81
CA GLY A 424 8.95 -23.06 -6.29
C GLY A 424 9.67 -21.71 -6.54
N LYS A 425 10.85 -21.73 -7.17
CA LYS A 425 11.65 -20.52 -7.46
C LYS A 425 11.10 -19.78 -8.68
N PHE A 426 11.36 -18.48 -8.76
CA PHE A 426 11.06 -17.71 -9.97
C PHE A 426 11.86 -18.27 -11.15
N THR A 427 11.21 -18.31 -12.33
CA THR A 427 11.78 -18.86 -13.54
C THR A 427 11.37 -18.04 -14.75
N LYS A 428 11.91 -18.38 -15.92
CA LYS A 428 11.56 -17.75 -17.20
C LYS A 428 10.49 -18.58 -17.94
N GLN A 429 9.93 -18.01 -19.02
CA GLN A 429 8.85 -18.63 -19.78
C GLN A 429 9.31 -19.88 -20.56
N ASP A 430 10.59 -19.99 -20.85
CA ASP A 430 11.21 -21.13 -21.53
C ASP A 430 11.31 -22.40 -20.67
N ASN A 431 11.11 -22.29 -19.36
CA ASN A 431 11.11 -23.46 -18.47
C ASN A 431 9.81 -24.27 -18.67
N PRO A 432 9.87 -25.55 -19.08
CA PRO A 432 8.67 -26.39 -19.29
C PRO A 432 7.85 -26.63 -18.02
N ASN A 433 8.45 -26.43 -16.84
CA ASN A 433 7.75 -26.50 -15.56
C ASN A 433 7.24 -25.15 -15.07
N CYS A 434 7.24 -24.09 -15.90
CA CYS A 434 6.78 -22.79 -15.47
C CYS A 434 5.29 -22.78 -15.19
N LYS A 435 4.88 -22.05 -14.15
CA LYS A 435 3.49 -21.77 -13.77
C LYS A 435 3.34 -20.30 -13.50
N LYS A 436 2.34 -19.68 -14.13
CA LYS A 436 1.95 -18.29 -13.80
C LYS A 436 1.39 -18.28 -12.37
N VAL A 437 1.86 -17.35 -11.55
CA VAL A 437 1.43 -17.19 -10.15
C VAL A 437 0.74 -15.83 -9.98
N TYR A 438 -0.31 -15.84 -9.18
CA TYR A 438 -1.12 -14.65 -8.87
C TYR A 438 -1.65 -13.92 -10.13
N PRO A 439 -2.33 -14.62 -11.05
CA PRO A 439 -2.78 -14.01 -12.29
C PRO A 439 -3.91 -13.01 -12.09
N ASN A 440 -4.67 -13.18 -11.01
CA ASN A 440 -5.91 -12.45 -10.75
C ASN A 440 -5.89 -11.81 -9.36
N GLU A 441 -6.72 -10.78 -9.20
CA GLU A 441 -7.13 -10.20 -7.94
C GLU A 441 -8.63 -9.91 -7.98
N TYR A 442 -9.21 -9.59 -6.82
CA TYR A 442 -10.64 -9.36 -6.66
C TYR A 442 -10.88 -7.93 -6.20
N ILE A 443 -11.94 -7.32 -6.72
CA ILE A 443 -12.49 -6.06 -6.22
C ILE A 443 -13.77 -6.43 -5.47
N ILE A 444 -13.73 -6.32 -4.14
CA ILE A 444 -14.85 -6.62 -3.25
C ILE A 444 -15.59 -5.31 -2.99
N ILE A 445 -16.87 -5.25 -3.38
CA ILE A 445 -17.70 -4.06 -3.24
C ILE A 445 -18.82 -4.37 -2.25
N MET A 446 -18.82 -3.61 -1.15
CA MET A 446 -19.79 -3.78 -0.07
C MET A 446 -20.41 -2.45 0.32
N LYS A 447 -21.58 -2.49 0.98
CA LYS A 447 -22.34 -1.35 1.47
C LYS A 447 -22.61 -1.52 2.97
N LYS A 448 -22.57 -0.40 3.71
CA LYS A 448 -23.01 -0.31 5.11
C LYS A 448 -24.51 -0.08 5.22
#